data_c8896d9bca507e14101eda57c055afaa
#
_entry.id   c8896d9bca507e14101eda57c055afaa
#
_cell.length_a   1.000
_cell.length_b   1.000
_cell.length_c   1.000
_cell.angle_alpha   90.00
_cell.angle_beta   90.00
_cell.angle_gamma   90.00
#
_symmetry.space_group_name_H-M   'P 1'
#
loop_
_entity.id
_entity.type
_entity.pdbx_description
1 polymer ?
#
loop_
_entity_poly.entity_id
_entity_poly.type
_entity_poly.pdbx_seq_one_letter_code
_entity_poly.pdbx_strand_id
1 'polypeptide(L)'
;MRGIGILGSSVSTMLVAGLSTGMVGCSSNSQPPQATGKIVVMAAASLKSAFTKIGQQFKTDNSGSSVDFEFAGSSELATELTQGATADVFASADNAQMDNVAKAGLLAGDPKKFASNSLVIVTAPGNPKKVGSFADLTKPGLSVVVCQKPVPCGSATRRIEDSSGVHLNPVSEEPSVTDVLNKVTSGQADAALVYVTDALSAGNKVTAVNFPEAPGAVNIYPIAVLKKAPEAALAQKFVTLVTADAGQKILAQSGFAKP
;
A
#
# COMPACT_ATOMS: atom_id res chain seq x y z
N MET A 1 28.36 -20.94 86.66
CA MET A 1 27.33 -20.78 87.72
C MET A 1 26.02 -21.06 87.06
N ARG A 2 25.49 -22.25 87.25
CA ARG A 2 24.25 -22.55 88.02
C ARG A 2 23.04 -21.83 87.40
N GLY A 3 21.94 -22.46 87.01
CA GLY A 3 21.30 -23.75 87.41
C GLY A 3 20.03 -23.83 86.54
N ILE A 4 19.63 -25.00 86.11
CA ILE A 4 18.64 -25.93 86.74
C ILE A 4 17.19 -25.35 86.76
N GLY A 5 16.29 -26.12 86.14
CA GLY A 5 14.96 -26.36 86.61
C GLY A 5 13.91 -26.44 85.48
N ILE A 6 13.50 -27.59 85.11
CA ILE A 6 12.48 -28.57 85.46
C ILE A 6 11.16 -28.37 84.71
N LEU A 7 10.87 -29.41 83.87
CA LEU A 7 9.63 -30.17 83.67
C LEU A 7 8.24 -29.54 83.92
N GLY A 8 7.41 -29.71 82.90
CA GLY A 8 5.96 -29.66 83.01
C GLY A 8 5.29 -30.31 81.81
N SER A 9 4.92 -31.57 81.96
CA SER A 9 4.16 -32.43 81.08
C SER A 9 2.67 -32.13 81.17
N SER A 10 1.89 -32.09 80.08
CA SER A 10 0.48 -32.49 79.96
C SER A 10 -0.05 -32.35 78.57
N VAL A 11 -0.19 -33.44 77.83
CA VAL A 11 -1.42 -34.17 77.43
C VAL A 11 -2.48 -33.41 76.62
N SER A 12 -2.60 -33.90 75.41
CA SER A 12 -3.80 -34.13 74.54
C SER A 12 -4.75 -32.99 74.23
N THR A 13 -4.96 -32.76 72.95
CA THR A 13 -6.24 -33.13 72.29
C THR A 13 -6.10 -32.97 70.76
N MET A 14 -6.37 -34.04 69.99
CA MET A 14 -6.52 -34.05 68.55
C MET A 14 -7.71 -33.17 68.11
N LEU A 15 -7.50 -32.27 67.17
CA LEU A 15 -8.59 -31.78 66.35
C LEU A 15 -8.12 -31.87 64.87
N VAL A 16 -8.74 -32.79 64.15
CA VAL A 16 -8.59 -32.93 62.70
C VAL A 16 -9.37 -31.79 62.04
N ALA A 17 -8.69 -30.83 61.46
CA ALA A 17 -9.33 -29.85 60.62
C ALA A 17 -8.81 -30.09 59.16
N GLY A 18 -9.73 -30.52 58.29
CA GLY A 18 -9.46 -30.82 56.90
C GLY A 18 -8.96 -29.59 56.12
N LEU A 19 -7.76 -29.69 55.52
CA LEU A 19 -7.28 -28.76 54.54
C LEU A 19 -7.97 -29.08 53.20
N SER A 20 -8.98 -28.31 52.86
CA SER A 20 -9.45 -28.19 51.48
C SER A 20 -8.45 -27.33 50.69
N THR A 21 -7.53 -27.98 49.96
CA THR A 21 -6.65 -27.36 48.97
C THR A 21 -7.51 -26.90 47.81
N GLY A 22 -7.93 -25.62 47.81
CA GLY A 22 -8.47 -24.95 46.67
C GLY A 22 -7.36 -24.79 45.64
N MET A 23 -7.39 -25.59 44.56
CA MET A 23 -6.60 -25.30 43.33
C MET A 23 -7.14 -24.02 42.71
N VAL A 24 -6.44 -22.91 42.95
CA VAL A 24 -6.59 -21.70 42.13
C VAL A 24 -5.96 -22.03 40.79
N GLY A 25 -6.78 -22.45 39.82
CA GLY A 25 -6.40 -22.57 38.44
C GLY A 25 -6.12 -21.17 37.90
N CYS A 26 -4.86 -20.76 37.83
CA CYS A 26 -4.42 -19.65 37.00
C CYS A 26 -4.63 -20.08 35.54
N SER A 27 -5.76 -19.76 34.94
CA SER A 27 -5.93 -19.70 33.51
C SER A 27 -5.05 -18.56 33.01
N SER A 28 -3.78 -18.86 32.70
CA SER A 28 -2.95 -18.00 31.90
C SER A 28 -3.55 -17.98 30.49
N ASN A 29 -4.32 -16.93 30.22
CA ASN A 29 -4.77 -16.57 28.88
C ASN A 29 -3.52 -16.12 28.11
N SER A 30 -2.71 -17.08 27.66
CA SER A 30 -1.57 -16.81 26.79
C SER A 30 -2.10 -16.42 25.41
N GLN A 31 -2.44 -15.13 25.26
CA GLN A 31 -2.50 -14.53 23.93
C GLN A 31 -1.13 -14.80 23.25
N PRO A 32 -1.12 -15.30 22.02
CA PRO A 32 0.13 -15.44 21.28
C PRO A 32 0.83 -14.07 21.27
N PRO A 33 2.18 -14.03 21.38
CA PRO A 33 2.92 -12.79 21.40
C PRO A 33 2.55 -11.97 20.16
N GLN A 34 1.97 -10.80 20.39
CA GLN A 34 1.67 -9.85 19.31
C GLN A 34 3.01 -9.43 18.72
N ALA A 35 3.21 -9.72 17.43
CA ALA A 35 4.39 -9.27 16.73
C ALA A 35 4.38 -7.74 16.75
N THR A 36 5.36 -7.14 17.42
CA THR A 36 5.58 -5.70 17.47
C THR A 36 6.76 -5.36 16.56
N GLY A 37 6.69 -4.26 15.85
CA GLY A 37 7.77 -3.85 14.95
C GLY A 37 7.32 -2.80 13.94
N LYS A 38 8.24 -2.41 13.08
CA LYS A 38 8.00 -1.44 12.03
C LYS A 38 8.34 -2.07 10.67
N ILE A 39 7.37 -2.11 9.76
CA ILE A 39 7.59 -2.52 8.39
C ILE A 39 7.77 -1.33 7.46
N VAL A 40 8.58 -1.51 6.43
CA VAL A 40 8.77 -0.58 5.32
C VAL A 40 8.04 -1.13 4.09
N VAL A 41 7.13 -0.34 3.54
CA VAL A 41 6.34 -0.70 2.36
C VAL A 41 6.68 0.25 1.22
N MET A 42 7.37 -0.25 0.21
CA MET A 42 7.58 0.44 -1.06
C MET A 42 6.35 0.26 -1.95
N ALA A 43 5.64 1.33 -2.22
CA ALA A 43 4.35 1.27 -2.92
C ALA A 43 4.23 2.32 -4.03
N ALA A 44 3.58 1.94 -5.12
CA ALA A 44 3.29 2.85 -6.21
C ALA A 44 2.63 4.15 -5.72
N ALA A 45 3.02 5.29 -6.29
CA ALA A 45 2.54 6.63 -5.89
C ALA A 45 1.01 6.73 -5.86
N SER A 46 0.32 6.09 -6.81
CA SER A 46 -1.16 6.04 -6.87
C SER A 46 -1.83 5.32 -5.70
N LEU A 47 -1.07 4.50 -4.93
CA LEU A 47 -1.57 3.80 -3.74
C LEU A 47 -1.60 4.69 -2.48
N LYS A 48 -0.96 5.86 -2.51
CA LYS A 48 -0.72 6.69 -1.32
C LYS A 48 -1.98 6.92 -0.48
N SER A 49 -3.08 7.35 -1.10
CA SER A 49 -4.33 7.64 -0.37
C SER A 49 -4.91 6.38 0.31
N ALA A 50 -5.00 5.27 -0.42
CA ALA A 50 -5.56 4.02 0.10
C ALA A 50 -4.62 3.36 1.13
N PHE A 51 -3.32 3.28 0.84
CA PHE A 51 -2.35 2.62 1.72
C PHE A 51 -2.12 3.39 3.03
N THR A 52 -2.22 4.71 3.04
CA THR A 52 -2.23 5.48 4.29
C THR A 52 -3.37 5.05 5.21
N LYS A 53 -4.59 4.86 4.67
CA LYS A 53 -5.75 4.38 5.44
C LYS A 53 -5.57 2.92 5.88
N ILE A 54 -5.05 2.05 4.99
CA ILE A 54 -4.74 0.65 5.32
C ILE A 54 -3.66 0.57 6.41
N GLY A 55 -2.64 1.44 6.36
CA GLY A 55 -1.61 1.52 7.40
C GLY A 55 -2.16 1.93 8.76
N GLN A 56 -3.14 2.84 8.79
CA GLN A 56 -3.87 3.19 10.02
C GLN A 56 -4.66 1.99 10.58
N GLN A 57 -5.37 1.27 9.71
CA GLN A 57 -6.07 0.04 10.09
C GLN A 57 -5.10 -1.02 10.60
N PHE A 58 -3.98 -1.24 9.90
CA PHE A 58 -2.94 -2.18 10.30
C PHE A 58 -2.40 -1.89 11.70
N LYS A 59 -2.11 -0.62 12.00
CA LYS A 59 -1.67 -0.18 13.33
C LYS A 59 -2.73 -0.44 14.41
N THR A 60 -4.01 -0.27 14.08
CA THR A 60 -5.12 -0.56 15.00
C THR A 60 -5.21 -2.06 15.29
N ASP A 61 -5.09 -2.91 14.27
CA ASP A 61 -5.23 -4.36 14.38
C ASP A 61 -3.97 -5.03 14.98
N ASN A 62 -2.81 -4.36 14.92
CA ASN A 62 -1.54 -4.87 15.40
C ASN A 62 -0.90 -3.85 16.37
N SER A 63 -1.39 -3.84 17.61
CA SER A 63 -0.91 -2.93 18.66
C SER A 63 0.61 -3.04 18.84
N GLY A 64 1.30 -1.90 18.87
CA GLY A 64 2.76 -1.84 18.94
C GLY A 64 3.48 -1.97 17.60
N SER A 65 2.74 -2.11 16.49
CA SER A 65 3.32 -2.13 15.14
C SER A 65 3.05 -0.84 14.37
N SER A 66 3.90 -0.54 13.39
CA SER A 66 3.76 0.61 12.49
C SER A 66 4.17 0.27 11.06
N VAL A 67 3.73 1.11 10.12
CA VAL A 67 4.09 1.02 8.71
C VAL A 67 4.68 2.33 8.26
N ASP A 68 5.90 2.29 7.74
CA ASP A 68 6.51 3.39 7.00
C ASP A 68 6.31 3.14 5.51
N PHE A 69 5.85 4.15 4.79
CA PHE A 69 5.62 4.06 3.36
C PHE A 69 6.63 4.89 2.58
N GLU A 70 7.16 4.28 1.53
CA GLU A 70 7.88 4.95 0.48
C GLU A 70 7.03 4.92 -0.80
N PHE A 71 6.60 6.12 -1.25
CA PHE A 71 5.72 6.26 -2.40
C PHE A 71 6.44 6.92 -3.56
N ALA A 72 6.66 6.17 -4.64
CA ALA A 72 7.30 6.66 -5.85
C ALA A 72 6.74 5.94 -7.09
N GLY A 73 7.28 6.20 -8.28
CA GLY A 73 6.98 5.43 -9.47
C GLY A 73 7.43 3.97 -9.28
N SER A 74 6.59 3.00 -9.67
CA SER A 74 6.93 1.58 -9.46
C SER A 74 8.24 1.16 -10.14
N SER A 75 8.62 1.79 -11.25
CA SER A 75 9.89 1.56 -11.93
C SER A 75 11.10 2.05 -11.13
N GLU A 76 10.96 3.17 -10.43
CA GLU A 76 11.97 3.70 -9.51
C GLU A 76 12.15 2.76 -8.33
N LEU A 77 11.06 2.41 -7.63
CA LEU A 77 11.09 1.48 -6.50
C LEU A 77 11.67 0.10 -6.89
N ALA A 78 11.29 -0.43 -8.06
CA ALA A 78 11.85 -1.69 -8.56
C ALA A 78 13.36 -1.56 -8.84
N THR A 79 13.83 -0.42 -9.34
CA THR A 79 15.25 -0.14 -9.55
C THR A 79 16.00 -0.09 -8.22
N GLU A 80 15.49 0.64 -7.24
CA GLU A 80 16.08 0.74 -5.89
C GLU A 80 16.19 -0.64 -5.22
N LEU A 81 15.13 -1.45 -5.28
CA LEU A 81 15.13 -2.82 -4.75
C LEU A 81 16.19 -3.68 -5.44
N THR A 82 16.32 -3.60 -6.77
CA THR A 82 17.33 -4.36 -7.53
C THR A 82 18.75 -3.87 -7.28
N GLN A 83 18.91 -2.62 -6.86
CA GLN A 83 20.18 -2.03 -6.43
C GLN A 83 20.49 -2.28 -4.94
N GLY A 84 19.61 -2.95 -4.21
CA GLY A 84 19.87 -3.39 -2.84
C GLY A 84 19.16 -2.60 -1.76
N ALA A 85 18.18 -1.74 -2.09
CA ALA A 85 17.32 -1.12 -1.08
C ALA A 85 16.60 -2.20 -0.25
N THR A 86 16.43 -1.90 1.04
CA THR A 86 15.80 -2.82 2.00
C THR A 86 14.38 -2.35 2.30
N ALA A 87 13.42 -3.24 2.10
CA ALA A 87 12.03 -3.06 2.49
C ALA A 87 11.41 -4.41 2.84
N ASP A 88 10.19 -4.39 3.38
CA ASP A 88 9.45 -5.58 3.76
C ASP A 88 8.44 -6.00 2.68
N VAL A 89 7.80 -5.01 2.04
CA VAL A 89 6.74 -5.23 1.05
C VAL A 89 6.98 -4.35 -0.17
N PHE A 90 6.72 -4.90 -1.35
CA PHE A 90 6.63 -4.15 -2.60
C PHE A 90 5.21 -4.25 -3.17
N ALA A 91 4.62 -3.10 -3.53
CA ALA A 91 3.30 -3.00 -4.17
C ALA A 91 3.42 -2.14 -5.44
N SER A 92 3.29 -2.77 -6.59
CA SER A 92 3.47 -2.15 -7.90
C SER A 92 2.14 -1.75 -8.55
N ALA A 93 2.18 -0.74 -9.42
CA ALA A 93 1.04 -0.33 -10.25
C ALA A 93 0.96 -1.08 -11.60
N ASP A 94 1.83 -2.06 -11.83
CA ASP A 94 1.72 -3.01 -12.94
C ASP A 94 2.48 -4.30 -12.67
N ASN A 95 2.24 -5.32 -13.51
CA ASN A 95 2.94 -6.59 -13.42
C ASN A 95 4.41 -6.45 -13.87
N ALA A 96 4.72 -5.58 -14.85
CA ALA A 96 6.05 -5.51 -15.44
C ALA A 96 7.12 -5.14 -14.40
N GLN A 97 6.84 -4.19 -13.51
CA GLN A 97 7.77 -3.80 -12.46
C GLN A 97 7.87 -4.86 -11.35
N MET A 98 6.77 -5.52 -11.01
CA MET A 98 6.80 -6.67 -10.09
C MET A 98 7.63 -7.83 -10.67
N ASP A 99 7.48 -8.12 -11.96
CA ASP A 99 8.23 -9.15 -12.67
C ASP A 99 9.75 -8.85 -12.69
N ASN A 100 10.13 -7.57 -12.79
CA ASN A 100 11.54 -7.16 -12.69
C ASN A 100 12.14 -7.54 -11.32
N VAL A 101 11.40 -7.25 -10.23
CA VAL A 101 11.80 -7.61 -8.86
C VAL A 101 11.80 -9.13 -8.65
N ALA A 102 10.80 -9.84 -9.23
CA ALA A 102 10.73 -11.30 -9.19
C ALA A 102 11.91 -11.96 -9.92
N LYS A 103 12.24 -11.51 -11.13
CA LYS A 103 13.38 -11.99 -11.93
C LYS A 103 14.72 -11.77 -11.22
N ALA A 104 14.83 -10.73 -10.41
CA ALA A 104 16.00 -10.50 -9.56
C ALA A 104 16.04 -11.42 -8.32
N GLY A 105 15.04 -12.28 -8.12
CA GLY A 105 14.99 -13.24 -7.00
C GLY A 105 14.70 -12.59 -5.65
N LEU A 106 14.06 -11.42 -5.63
CA LEU A 106 13.86 -10.61 -4.43
C LEU A 106 12.52 -10.85 -3.73
N LEU A 107 11.62 -11.67 -4.29
CA LEU A 107 10.33 -11.99 -3.66
C LEU A 107 10.43 -13.21 -2.74
N ALA A 108 9.68 -13.19 -1.63
CA ALA A 108 9.57 -14.31 -0.70
C ALA A 108 8.60 -15.40 -1.19
N GLY A 109 7.76 -15.09 -2.17
CA GLY A 109 6.76 -15.98 -2.77
C GLY A 109 6.06 -15.30 -3.93
N ASP A 110 4.99 -15.92 -4.43
CA ASP A 110 4.24 -15.40 -5.57
C ASP A 110 3.51 -14.09 -5.23
N PRO A 111 3.58 -13.06 -6.11
CA PRO A 111 2.86 -11.82 -5.91
C PRO A 111 1.34 -12.04 -6.01
N LYS A 112 0.59 -11.33 -5.18
CA LYS A 112 -0.87 -11.37 -5.18
C LYS A 112 -1.42 -10.15 -5.91
N LYS A 113 -2.27 -10.36 -6.91
CA LYS A 113 -3.05 -9.28 -7.53
C LYS A 113 -4.11 -8.82 -6.55
N PHE A 114 -4.19 -7.51 -6.28
CA PHE A 114 -5.09 -7.00 -5.25
C PHE A 114 -6.00 -5.86 -5.71
N ALA A 115 -5.66 -5.20 -6.82
CA ALA A 115 -6.45 -4.10 -7.36
C ALA A 115 -6.21 -3.96 -8.87
N SER A 116 -7.08 -3.16 -9.52
CA SER A 116 -6.85 -2.64 -10.86
C SER A 116 -7.20 -1.15 -10.93
N ASN A 117 -6.64 -0.46 -11.94
CA ASN A 117 -6.86 0.96 -12.14
C ASN A 117 -6.78 1.30 -13.64
N SER A 118 -7.44 2.37 -14.04
CA SER A 118 -7.43 2.87 -15.42
C SER A 118 -7.08 4.36 -15.45
N LEU A 119 -6.60 4.83 -16.61
CA LEU A 119 -6.29 6.23 -16.80
C LEU A 119 -7.55 7.05 -17.06
N VAL A 120 -7.49 8.31 -16.63
CA VAL A 120 -8.41 9.39 -16.99
C VAL A 120 -7.59 10.62 -17.37
N ILE A 121 -8.16 11.49 -18.18
CA ILE A 121 -7.61 12.82 -18.39
C ILE A 121 -8.00 13.71 -17.21
N VAL A 122 -7.06 14.49 -16.68
CA VAL A 122 -7.35 15.54 -15.71
C VAL A 122 -6.97 16.88 -16.32
N THR A 123 -7.77 17.91 -16.00
CA THR A 123 -7.55 19.30 -16.39
C THR A 123 -7.70 20.21 -15.17
N ALA A 124 -7.36 21.46 -15.30
CA ALA A 124 -7.74 22.47 -14.30
C ALA A 124 -9.26 22.45 -14.04
N PRO A 125 -9.74 22.91 -12.87
CA PRO A 125 -11.15 22.93 -12.53
C PRO A 125 -12.00 23.61 -13.59
N GLY A 126 -13.13 22.97 -13.94
CA GLY A 126 -14.05 23.47 -14.98
C GLY A 126 -13.60 23.19 -16.41
N ASN A 127 -12.48 22.52 -16.62
CA ASN A 127 -11.97 22.15 -17.96
C ASN A 127 -11.93 23.35 -18.95
N PRO A 128 -11.16 24.40 -18.65
CA PRO A 128 -11.20 25.66 -19.42
C PRO A 128 -10.78 25.49 -20.88
N LYS A 129 -9.98 24.46 -21.18
CA LYS A 129 -9.52 24.14 -22.54
C LYS A 129 -10.48 23.21 -23.30
N LYS A 130 -11.60 22.81 -22.69
CA LYS A 130 -12.63 21.95 -23.30
C LYS A 130 -12.07 20.67 -23.89
N VAL A 131 -11.19 19.98 -23.13
CA VAL A 131 -10.65 18.66 -23.48
C VAL A 131 -11.75 17.63 -23.24
N GLY A 132 -12.18 16.91 -24.28
CA GLY A 132 -13.28 15.94 -24.20
C GLY A 132 -12.90 14.53 -24.66
N SER A 133 -11.69 14.35 -25.23
CA SER A 133 -11.24 13.07 -25.75
C SER A 133 -9.72 12.91 -25.63
N PHE A 134 -9.23 11.68 -25.83
CA PHE A 134 -7.79 11.43 -25.89
C PHE A 134 -7.14 12.17 -27.06
N ALA A 135 -7.81 12.21 -28.22
CA ALA A 135 -7.35 12.97 -29.39
C ALA A 135 -7.22 14.48 -29.15
N ASP A 136 -8.05 15.05 -28.25
CA ASP A 136 -7.95 16.47 -27.91
C ASP A 136 -6.62 16.84 -27.24
N LEU A 137 -5.92 15.86 -26.64
CA LEU A 137 -4.60 16.08 -26.05
C LEU A 137 -3.52 16.42 -27.09
N THR A 138 -3.79 16.25 -28.37
CA THR A 138 -2.87 16.64 -29.46
C THR A 138 -3.12 18.04 -30.00
N LYS A 139 -4.11 18.79 -29.47
CA LYS A 139 -4.44 20.14 -29.93
C LYS A 139 -3.26 21.11 -29.75
N PRO A 140 -2.96 21.93 -30.76
CA PRO A 140 -1.90 22.93 -30.67
C PRO A 140 -2.13 23.90 -29.50
N GLY A 141 -1.08 24.23 -28.78
CA GLY A 141 -1.13 25.16 -27.64
C GLY A 141 -1.72 24.58 -26.36
N LEU A 142 -1.95 23.27 -26.29
CA LEU A 142 -2.31 22.56 -25.07
C LEU A 142 -1.05 21.98 -24.42
N SER A 143 -0.76 22.37 -23.19
CA SER A 143 0.35 21.82 -22.41
C SER A 143 -0.09 20.52 -21.76
N VAL A 144 0.36 19.39 -22.28
CA VAL A 144 0.04 18.04 -21.79
C VAL A 144 1.23 17.42 -21.09
N VAL A 145 1.00 16.82 -19.92
CA VAL A 145 2.01 16.09 -19.15
C VAL A 145 1.56 14.64 -18.95
N VAL A 146 2.49 13.71 -19.06
CA VAL A 146 2.26 12.28 -18.86
C VAL A 146 3.38 11.67 -18.00
N CYS A 147 3.20 10.43 -17.57
CA CYS A 147 4.30 9.69 -16.97
C CYS A 147 5.32 9.26 -18.04
N GLN A 148 6.60 9.29 -17.70
CA GLN A 148 7.65 8.72 -18.55
C GLN A 148 7.53 7.19 -18.67
N LYS A 149 8.00 6.62 -19.75
CA LYS A 149 8.25 5.18 -19.85
C LYS A 149 9.58 4.87 -19.12
N PRO A 150 9.70 3.84 -18.24
CA PRO A 150 8.82 2.68 -18.07
C PRO A 150 7.87 2.75 -16.84
N VAL A 151 7.54 3.94 -16.35
CA VAL A 151 6.56 4.08 -15.25
C VAL A 151 5.22 3.46 -15.64
N PRO A 152 4.49 2.75 -14.76
CA PRO A 152 3.24 2.06 -15.10
C PRO A 152 2.19 2.92 -15.83
N CYS A 153 1.99 4.18 -15.39
CA CYS A 153 1.10 5.14 -16.07
C CYS A 153 1.60 5.53 -17.47
N GLY A 154 2.91 5.69 -17.66
CA GLY A 154 3.52 5.94 -18.96
C GLY A 154 3.38 4.75 -19.90
N SER A 155 3.61 3.54 -19.38
CA SER A 155 3.38 2.30 -20.14
C SER A 155 1.90 2.13 -20.52
N ALA A 156 0.95 2.51 -19.66
CA ALA A 156 -0.47 2.53 -19.97
C ALA A 156 -0.81 3.57 -21.05
N THR A 157 -0.24 4.78 -20.96
CA THR A 157 -0.37 5.81 -21.99
C THR A 157 0.07 5.30 -23.36
N ARG A 158 1.24 4.65 -23.43
CA ARG A 158 1.73 4.07 -24.70
C ARG A 158 0.79 3.01 -25.28
N ARG A 159 0.21 2.12 -24.44
CA ARG A 159 -0.79 1.16 -24.94
C ARG A 159 -2.01 1.85 -25.54
N ILE A 160 -2.44 2.98 -24.96
CA ILE A 160 -3.54 3.77 -25.51
C ILE A 160 -3.13 4.42 -26.83
N GLU A 161 -1.95 5.01 -26.92
CA GLU A 161 -1.42 5.58 -28.17
C GLU A 161 -1.37 4.53 -29.28
N ASP A 162 -0.78 3.36 -28.97
CA ASP A 162 -0.64 2.27 -29.95
C ASP A 162 -2.00 1.74 -30.43
N SER A 163 -2.99 1.64 -29.53
CA SER A 163 -4.31 1.12 -29.88
C SER A 163 -5.21 2.13 -30.58
N SER A 164 -5.04 3.42 -30.28
CA SER A 164 -5.85 4.49 -30.88
C SER A 164 -5.24 5.09 -32.15
N GLY A 165 -3.94 4.89 -32.37
CA GLY A 165 -3.17 5.57 -33.41
C GLY A 165 -2.94 7.07 -33.15
N VAL A 166 -3.32 7.57 -31.96
CA VAL A 166 -3.11 8.95 -31.55
C VAL A 166 -1.84 9.03 -30.72
N HIS A 167 -0.84 9.77 -31.19
CA HIS A 167 0.44 9.94 -30.50
C HIS A 167 0.50 11.33 -29.84
N LEU A 168 0.78 11.34 -28.54
CA LEU A 168 0.92 12.57 -27.76
C LEU A 168 2.32 13.18 -27.95
N ASN A 169 2.39 14.50 -27.85
CA ASN A 169 3.65 15.23 -27.76
C ASN A 169 3.67 16.02 -26.43
N PRO A 170 3.91 15.34 -25.29
CA PRO A 170 3.85 15.98 -23.99
C PRO A 170 4.96 17.03 -23.84
N VAL A 171 4.64 18.13 -23.11
CA VAL A 171 5.64 19.15 -22.77
C VAL A 171 6.59 18.66 -21.67
N SER A 172 6.20 17.63 -20.92
CA SER A 172 7.02 17.00 -19.88
C SER A 172 6.55 15.56 -19.63
N GLU A 173 7.50 14.69 -19.30
CA GLU A 173 7.26 13.32 -18.85
C GLU A 173 7.81 13.15 -17.42
N GLU A 174 6.98 12.68 -16.49
CA GLU A 174 7.29 12.68 -15.07
C GLU A 174 7.57 11.26 -14.52
N PRO A 175 8.39 11.14 -13.45
CA PRO A 175 8.76 9.86 -12.88
C PRO A 175 7.65 9.18 -12.07
N SER A 176 6.59 9.90 -11.69
CA SER A 176 5.44 9.33 -10.99
C SER A 176 4.13 10.01 -11.41
N VAL A 177 3.00 9.31 -11.21
CA VAL A 177 1.68 9.87 -11.46
C VAL A 177 1.34 11.03 -10.51
N THR A 178 1.92 11.06 -9.32
CA THR A 178 1.77 12.18 -8.38
C THR A 178 2.42 13.44 -8.94
N ASP A 179 3.59 13.33 -9.57
CA ASP A 179 4.26 14.47 -10.21
C ASP A 179 3.46 14.98 -11.41
N VAL A 180 2.92 14.06 -12.21
CA VAL A 180 1.99 14.41 -13.31
C VAL A 180 0.79 15.20 -12.79
N LEU A 181 0.11 14.70 -11.74
CA LEU A 181 -1.04 15.39 -11.14
C LEU A 181 -0.67 16.77 -10.60
N ASN A 182 0.51 16.88 -9.98
CA ASN A 182 1.01 18.14 -9.42
C ASN A 182 1.21 19.20 -10.50
N LYS A 183 1.62 18.85 -11.71
CA LYS A 183 1.75 19.79 -12.84
C LYS A 183 0.41 20.46 -13.19
N VAL A 184 -0.68 19.70 -13.18
CA VAL A 184 -2.02 20.25 -13.45
C VAL A 184 -2.52 21.05 -12.24
N THR A 185 -2.41 20.53 -11.02
CA THR A 185 -2.93 21.20 -9.82
C THR A 185 -2.18 22.49 -9.47
N SER A 186 -0.93 22.63 -9.92
CA SER A 186 -0.12 23.86 -9.78
C SER A 186 -0.22 24.80 -10.99
N GLY A 187 -1.02 24.47 -12.01
CA GLY A 187 -1.20 25.29 -13.20
C GLY A 187 -0.02 25.28 -14.18
N GLN A 188 0.89 24.32 -14.05
CA GLN A 188 2.04 24.13 -14.97
C GLN A 188 1.66 23.35 -16.22
N ALA A 189 0.52 22.66 -16.23
CA ALA A 189 -0.02 21.95 -17.38
C ALA A 189 -1.53 22.17 -17.48
N ASP A 190 -2.03 22.17 -18.71
CA ASP A 190 -3.46 22.29 -19.01
C ASP A 190 -4.20 20.97 -18.82
N ALA A 191 -3.55 19.86 -19.16
CA ALA A 191 -4.11 18.52 -19.08
C ALA A 191 -3.03 17.47 -18.80
N ALA A 192 -3.45 16.35 -18.24
CA ALA A 192 -2.57 15.22 -17.99
C ALA A 192 -3.33 13.89 -17.97
N LEU A 193 -2.60 12.77 -18.08
CA LEU A 193 -3.11 11.43 -17.88
C LEU A 193 -2.68 10.92 -16.49
N VAL A 194 -3.66 10.64 -15.64
CA VAL A 194 -3.48 10.09 -14.29
C VAL A 194 -4.46 8.94 -14.08
N TYR A 195 -4.33 8.21 -12.99
CA TYR A 195 -5.33 7.18 -12.67
C TYR A 195 -6.62 7.79 -12.10
N VAL A 196 -7.71 7.04 -12.24
CA VAL A 196 -9.01 7.39 -11.62
C VAL A 196 -8.85 7.70 -10.13
N THR A 197 -8.05 6.94 -9.42
CA THR A 197 -7.79 7.12 -7.99
C THR A 197 -7.09 8.44 -7.66
N ASP A 198 -6.20 8.91 -8.54
CA ASP A 198 -5.49 10.17 -8.36
C ASP A 198 -6.44 11.35 -8.57
N ALA A 199 -7.28 11.29 -9.61
CA ALA A 199 -8.30 12.28 -9.87
C ALA A 199 -9.32 12.38 -8.72
N LEU A 200 -9.79 11.23 -8.18
CA LEU A 200 -10.67 11.19 -7.02
C LEU A 200 -10.01 11.77 -5.77
N SER A 201 -8.72 11.46 -5.54
CA SER A 201 -7.96 12.00 -4.41
C SER A 201 -7.74 13.51 -4.51
N ALA A 202 -7.60 14.04 -5.72
CA ALA A 202 -7.46 15.47 -5.97
C ALA A 202 -8.79 16.24 -5.75
N GLY A 203 -9.93 15.58 -5.88
CA GLY A 203 -11.25 16.16 -5.66
C GLY A 203 -11.50 17.37 -6.59
N ASN A 204 -11.91 18.48 -6.04
CA ASN A 204 -12.24 19.70 -6.78
C ASN A 204 -11.04 20.48 -7.34
N LYS A 205 -9.81 20.01 -7.11
CA LYS A 205 -8.60 20.63 -7.66
C LYS A 205 -8.39 20.32 -9.14
N VAL A 206 -9.14 19.35 -9.68
CA VAL A 206 -9.11 18.98 -11.09
C VAL A 206 -10.50 18.65 -11.60
N THR A 207 -10.68 18.69 -12.91
CA THR A 207 -11.83 18.08 -13.60
C THR A 207 -11.34 16.82 -14.30
N ALA A 208 -11.96 15.69 -13.97
CA ALA A 208 -11.67 14.42 -14.63
C ALA A 208 -12.54 14.26 -15.89
N VAL A 209 -11.92 13.80 -16.98
CA VAL A 209 -12.58 13.52 -18.24
C VAL A 209 -12.30 12.06 -18.61
N ASN A 210 -13.37 11.25 -18.66
CA ASN A 210 -13.28 9.88 -19.12
C ASN A 210 -13.15 9.84 -20.65
N PHE A 211 -12.47 8.83 -21.17
CA PHE A 211 -12.30 8.64 -22.59
C PHE A 211 -12.39 7.13 -22.94
N PRO A 212 -12.91 6.78 -24.13
CA PRO A 212 -13.31 5.41 -24.47
C PRO A 212 -12.13 4.44 -24.61
N GLU A 213 -10.90 4.91 -24.82
CA GLU A 213 -9.72 4.08 -25.01
C GLU A 213 -9.14 3.56 -23.67
N ALA A 214 -9.47 4.21 -22.54
CA ALA A 214 -8.90 3.88 -21.23
C ALA A 214 -9.10 2.41 -20.80
N PRO A 215 -10.24 1.74 -21.04
CA PRO A 215 -10.42 0.34 -20.70
C PRO A 215 -9.46 -0.63 -21.41
N GLY A 216 -8.89 -0.25 -22.55
CA GLY A 216 -7.87 -1.04 -23.26
C GLY A 216 -6.49 -1.06 -22.57
N ALA A 217 -6.27 -0.24 -21.56
CA ALA A 217 -4.98 -0.08 -20.89
C ALA A 217 -5.06 -0.17 -19.35
N VAL A 218 -5.95 -1.01 -18.84
CA VAL A 218 -6.08 -1.25 -17.39
C VAL A 218 -4.78 -1.79 -16.82
N ASN A 219 -4.36 -1.25 -15.70
CA ASN A 219 -3.22 -1.74 -14.92
C ASN A 219 -3.70 -2.63 -13.77
N ILE A 220 -3.05 -3.79 -13.62
CA ILE A 220 -3.24 -4.72 -12.50
C ILE A 220 -2.15 -4.47 -11.49
N TYR A 221 -2.53 -4.35 -10.23
CA TYR A 221 -1.65 -4.04 -9.10
C TYR A 221 -1.30 -5.30 -8.32
N PRO A 222 -0.07 -5.79 -8.41
CA PRO A 222 0.46 -6.88 -7.57
C PRO A 222 1.13 -6.35 -6.30
N ILE A 223 1.12 -7.18 -5.25
CA ILE A 223 1.81 -6.97 -3.98
C ILE A 223 2.53 -8.23 -3.55
N ALA A 224 3.72 -8.11 -2.99
CA ALA A 224 4.50 -9.23 -2.47
C ALA A 224 5.32 -8.84 -1.24
N VAL A 225 5.59 -9.83 -0.37
CA VAL A 225 6.62 -9.73 0.67
C VAL A 225 7.98 -9.93 0.02
N LEU A 226 8.97 -9.14 0.43
CA LEU A 226 10.33 -9.25 -0.07
C LEU A 226 11.10 -10.36 0.65
N LYS A 227 12.01 -11.04 -0.08
CA LYS A 227 12.75 -12.21 0.41
C LYS A 227 13.65 -11.90 1.62
N LYS A 228 14.16 -10.67 1.70
CA LYS A 228 15.01 -10.21 2.79
C LYS A 228 14.26 -9.24 3.73
N ALA A 229 12.93 -9.34 3.80
CA ALA A 229 12.12 -8.52 4.69
C ALA A 229 12.59 -8.66 6.15
N PRO A 230 13.01 -7.58 6.80
CA PRO A 230 13.41 -7.62 8.22
C PRO A 230 12.28 -8.11 9.12
N GLU A 231 11.04 -7.71 8.83
CA GLU A 231 9.84 -8.02 9.60
C GLU A 231 8.86 -8.90 8.80
N ALA A 232 9.35 -10.02 8.24
CA ALA A 232 8.60 -10.88 7.32
C ALA A 232 7.21 -11.30 7.84
N ALA A 233 7.06 -11.60 9.13
CA ALA A 233 5.78 -11.99 9.71
C ALA A 233 4.76 -10.83 9.73
N LEU A 234 5.20 -9.60 10.05
CA LEU A 234 4.36 -8.40 9.98
C LEU A 234 4.06 -8.01 8.53
N ALA A 235 5.04 -8.12 7.64
CA ALA A 235 4.87 -7.91 6.20
C ALA A 235 3.77 -8.82 5.63
N GLN A 236 3.77 -10.10 6.01
CA GLN A 236 2.74 -11.05 5.59
C GLN A 236 1.35 -10.66 6.14
N LYS A 237 1.25 -10.17 7.37
CA LYS A 237 -0.01 -9.65 7.93
C LYS A 237 -0.50 -8.44 7.14
N PHE A 238 0.41 -7.52 6.75
CA PHE A 238 0.05 -6.36 5.95
C PHE A 238 -0.47 -6.78 4.56
N VAL A 239 0.21 -7.68 3.86
CA VAL A 239 -0.25 -8.22 2.57
C VAL A 239 -1.61 -8.90 2.72
N THR A 240 -1.82 -9.64 3.81
CA THR A 240 -3.12 -10.28 4.11
C THR A 240 -4.21 -9.22 4.32
N LEU A 241 -3.95 -8.17 5.08
CA LEU A 241 -4.91 -7.07 5.29
C LEU A 241 -5.29 -6.40 3.97
N VAL A 242 -4.31 -6.09 3.09
CA VAL A 242 -4.55 -5.48 1.77
C VAL A 242 -5.48 -6.34 0.92
N THR A 243 -5.31 -7.66 0.96
CA THR A 243 -6.06 -8.62 0.14
C THR A 243 -7.37 -9.11 0.78
N ALA A 244 -7.57 -8.88 2.08
CA ALA A 244 -8.80 -9.21 2.80
C ALA A 244 -9.91 -8.15 2.61
N ASP A 245 -11.13 -8.48 3.00
CA ASP A 245 -12.31 -7.63 2.82
C ASP A 245 -12.13 -6.20 3.36
N ALA A 246 -11.47 -6.04 4.51
CA ALA A 246 -11.22 -4.73 5.11
C ALA A 246 -10.34 -3.85 4.20
N GLY A 247 -9.23 -4.38 3.71
CA GLY A 247 -8.35 -3.66 2.77
C GLY A 247 -9.03 -3.43 1.43
N GLN A 248 -9.74 -4.42 0.92
CA GLN A 248 -10.50 -4.32 -0.34
C GLN A 248 -11.58 -3.24 -0.28
N LYS A 249 -12.26 -3.09 0.85
CA LYS A 249 -13.23 -2.01 1.07
C LYS A 249 -12.57 -0.63 1.00
N ILE A 250 -11.40 -0.46 1.63
CA ILE A 250 -10.65 0.80 1.59
C ILE A 250 -10.19 1.11 0.16
N LEU A 251 -9.70 0.10 -0.57
CA LEU A 251 -9.29 0.23 -1.98
C LEU A 251 -10.47 0.67 -2.85
N ALA A 252 -11.62 0.00 -2.75
CA ALA A 252 -12.83 0.33 -3.50
C ALA A 252 -13.32 1.76 -3.19
N GLN A 253 -13.31 2.18 -1.92
CA GLN A 253 -13.64 3.54 -1.50
C GLN A 253 -12.66 4.60 -2.01
N SER A 254 -11.45 4.18 -2.37
CA SER A 254 -10.41 5.03 -2.96
C SER A 254 -10.44 5.02 -4.50
N GLY A 255 -11.40 4.31 -5.12
CA GLY A 255 -11.61 4.27 -6.57
C GLY A 255 -10.89 3.13 -7.30
N PHE A 256 -10.22 2.22 -6.59
CA PHE A 256 -9.68 1.02 -7.22
C PHE A 256 -10.79 0.02 -7.57
N ALA A 257 -10.63 -0.65 -8.71
CA ALA A 257 -11.44 -1.80 -9.07
C ALA A 257 -10.75 -3.12 -8.63
N LYS A 258 -11.50 -4.22 -8.67
CA LYS A 258 -10.93 -5.57 -8.47
C LYS A 258 -9.96 -5.90 -9.61
N PRO A 259 -8.93 -6.76 -9.36
CA PRO A 259 -7.99 -7.18 -10.39
C PRO A 259 -8.62 -8.01 -11.51
#